data_38b7600ee48be84224152d0a34121099
#
_entry.id   38b7600ee48be84224152d0a34121099
#
_cell.length_a   1.000
_cell.length_b   1.000
_cell.length_c   1.000
_cell.angle_alpha   90.00
_cell.angle_beta   90.00
_cell.angle_gamma   90.00
#
_symmetry.space_group_name_H-M   'P 1'
#
loop_
_entity.id
_entity.type
_entity.pdbx_description
1 polymer ?
#
loop_
_entity_poly.entity_id
_entity_poly.type
_entity_poly.pdbx_seq_one_letter_code
_entity_poly.pdbx_strand_id
1 'polypeptide(L)'
;PVELVSVDSAQVFRDMDIGTAKPDAATLAEFPHHLIGLIDPPDAYSAARFRADALAAMAAITTRGKVPLLVGGTMLYFKALVEGLVDLPPADPPTRAEIDRQAAARGWPALHAELATIDPVTAARLPNTDSQRIQRALEVFRVSGRPLSALIAAGARPAPAYAFLSLGLLPRERSVLHQRIAERFDAMLAGGLEVEVEMLRRKYALRAEMPSMRCVGYRQVWEVQQGLAPRHELRDRGIYATRQLAKRQITWLGNSLRPQTFDCLAADLLPRVVTAVRSFLG
;
A
#
# COMPACT_ATOMS: atom_id res chain seq x y z
N PRO A 1 -23.93 11.87 -7.75
CA PRO A 1 -23.65 11.18 -6.48
C PRO A 1 -22.44 10.25 -6.62
N VAL A 2 -21.62 10.14 -5.54
CA VAL A 2 -20.41 9.31 -5.51
C VAL A 2 -20.48 8.30 -4.36
N GLU A 3 -19.74 7.22 -4.47
CA GLU A 3 -19.41 6.35 -3.33
C GLU A 3 -17.90 6.15 -3.23
N LEU A 4 -17.39 6.09 -2.01
CA LEU A 4 -15.96 6.06 -1.73
C LEU A 4 -15.41 4.63 -1.76
N VAL A 5 -14.25 4.46 -2.41
CA VAL A 5 -13.50 3.20 -2.42
C VAL A 5 -12.10 3.47 -1.89
N SER A 6 -11.76 2.91 -0.74
CA SER A 6 -10.43 3.09 -0.14
C SER A 6 -9.35 2.38 -0.96
N VAL A 7 -8.30 3.11 -1.32
CA VAL A 7 -7.10 2.59 -2.01
C VAL A 7 -5.92 2.66 -1.05
N ASP A 8 -6.06 1.96 0.09
CA ASP A 8 -5.08 1.97 1.17
C ASP A 8 -4.76 0.55 1.65
N SER A 9 -3.48 0.20 1.65
CA SER A 9 -3.00 -1.14 2.05
C SER A 9 -2.91 -1.36 3.56
N ALA A 10 -3.21 -0.34 4.36
CA ALA A 10 -3.23 -0.43 5.82
C ALA A 10 -4.64 -0.36 6.39
N GLN A 11 -5.52 0.50 5.85
CA GLN A 11 -6.91 0.60 6.29
C GLN A 11 -7.76 -0.65 6.00
N VAL A 12 -7.27 -1.55 5.17
CA VAL A 12 -7.91 -2.85 4.87
C VAL A 12 -7.93 -3.79 6.07
N PHE A 13 -7.04 -3.61 7.05
CA PHE A 13 -6.97 -4.45 8.25
C PHE A 13 -7.99 -4.02 9.30
N ARG A 14 -8.72 -4.99 9.89
CA ARG A 14 -9.58 -4.76 11.05
C ARG A 14 -8.77 -4.33 12.26
N ASP A 15 -9.37 -3.55 13.15
CA ASP A 15 -8.80 -3.11 14.43
C ASP A 15 -7.49 -2.29 14.31
N MET A 16 -7.03 -1.98 13.11
CA MET A 16 -5.92 -1.08 12.85
C MET A 16 -6.50 0.30 12.47
N ASP A 17 -6.83 1.10 13.46
CA ASP A 17 -7.62 2.31 13.29
C ASP A 17 -6.81 3.59 13.48
N ILE A 18 -6.12 3.73 14.62
CA ILE A 18 -5.34 4.93 14.96
C ILE A 18 -4.15 5.10 14.02
N GLY A 19 -3.31 4.08 13.93
CA GLY A 19 -2.07 4.17 13.14
C GLY A 19 -2.29 4.23 11.63
N THR A 20 -3.47 3.84 11.14
CA THR A 20 -3.87 3.99 9.74
C THR A 20 -4.65 5.28 9.48
N ALA A 21 -5.06 5.99 10.53
CA ALA A 21 -6.04 7.07 10.50
C ALA A 21 -7.30 6.66 9.72
N LYS A 22 -7.81 5.48 10.04
CA LYS A 22 -9.07 4.99 9.50
C LYS A 22 -10.19 5.94 9.93
N PRO A 23 -11.16 6.27 9.05
CA PRO A 23 -12.32 7.04 9.45
C PRO A 23 -13.04 6.35 10.61
N ASP A 24 -13.50 7.14 11.58
CA ASP A 24 -14.24 6.62 12.71
C ASP A 24 -15.64 6.11 12.31
N ALA A 25 -16.31 5.43 13.24
CA ALA A 25 -17.61 4.82 12.99
C ALA A 25 -18.69 5.84 12.57
N ALA A 26 -18.63 7.06 13.11
CA ALA A 26 -19.58 8.14 12.77
C ALA A 26 -19.36 8.60 11.33
N THR A 27 -18.10 8.84 10.95
CA THR A 27 -17.72 9.19 9.58
C THR A 27 -18.08 8.08 8.58
N LEU A 28 -17.86 6.81 8.93
CA LEU A 28 -18.21 5.68 8.06
C LEU A 28 -19.72 5.48 7.93
N ALA A 29 -20.50 5.83 8.94
CA ALA A 29 -21.97 5.80 8.86
C ALA A 29 -22.52 6.90 7.94
N GLU A 30 -21.94 8.10 7.97
CA GLU A 30 -22.33 9.22 7.13
C GLU A 30 -21.81 9.09 5.69
N PHE A 31 -20.54 8.69 5.56
CA PHE A 31 -19.84 8.51 4.29
C PHE A 31 -19.28 7.09 4.18
N PRO A 32 -20.09 6.10 3.75
CA PRO A 32 -19.64 4.73 3.63
C PRO A 32 -18.45 4.60 2.68
N HIS A 33 -17.41 3.89 3.14
CA HIS A 33 -16.22 3.59 2.37
C HIS A 33 -16.15 2.08 2.08
N HIS A 34 -16.04 1.72 0.81
CA HIS A 34 -15.71 0.35 0.43
C HIS A 34 -14.25 0.03 0.70
N LEU A 35 -13.92 -1.21 0.93
CA LEU A 35 -12.58 -1.78 1.10
C LEU A 35 -11.83 -1.32 2.38
N ILE A 36 -12.57 -1.01 3.44
CA ILE A 36 -12.03 -0.75 4.77
C ILE A 36 -12.34 -1.93 5.70
N GLY A 37 -11.36 -2.36 6.53
CA GLY A 37 -11.56 -3.39 7.54
C GLY A 37 -12.00 -4.76 6.98
N LEU A 38 -11.47 -5.20 5.85
CA LEU A 38 -11.89 -6.42 5.17
C LEU A 38 -11.26 -7.69 5.73
N ILE A 39 -10.02 -7.60 6.21
CA ILE A 39 -9.22 -8.75 6.60
C ILE A 39 -8.65 -8.55 7.99
N ASP A 40 -8.27 -9.64 8.64
CA ASP A 40 -7.60 -9.59 9.94
C ASP A 40 -6.09 -9.33 9.78
N PRO A 41 -5.43 -8.72 10.78
CA PRO A 41 -4.01 -8.36 10.70
C PRO A 41 -3.03 -9.51 10.37
N PRO A 42 -3.29 -10.80 10.71
CA PRO A 42 -2.44 -11.90 10.26
C PRO A 42 -2.48 -12.19 8.76
N ASP A 43 -3.55 -11.75 8.08
CA ASP A 43 -3.77 -12.04 6.68
C ASP A 43 -2.93 -11.17 5.75
N ALA A 44 -2.85 -11.57 4.48
CA ALA A 44 -2.21 -10.80 3.43
C ALA A 44 -3.23 -10.28 2.41
N TYR A 45 -3.11 -9.01 2.04
CA TYR A 45 -3.93 -8.38 1.01
C TYR A 45 -3.05 -7.94 -0.15
N SER A 46 -3.13 -8.66 -1.25
CA SER A 46 -2.30 -8.41 -2.42
C SER A 46 -2.90 -7.37 -3.37
N ALA A 47 -2.06 -6.79 -4.24
CA ALA A 47 -2.54 -5.88 -5.28
C ALA A 47 -3.52 -6.56 -6.26
N ALA A 48 -3.38 -7.86 -6.49
CA ALA A 48 -4.32 -8.63 -7.31
C ALA A 48 -5.68 -8.77 -6.63
N ARG A 49 -5.69 -9.09 -5.31
CA ARG A 49 -6.93 -9.15 -4.52
C ARG A 49 -7.60 -7.78 -4.45
N PHE A 50 -6.81 -6.72 -4.16
CA PHE A 50 -7.33 -5.35 -4.20
C PHE A 50 -8.00 -5.04 -5.54
N ARG A 51 -7.35 -5.36 -6.68
CA ARG A 51 -7.90 -5.09 -8.01
C ARG A 51 -9.24 -5.80 -8.23
N ALA A 52 -9.34 -7.06 -7.84
CA ALA A 52 -10.59 -7.83 -7.96
C ALA A 52 -11.71 -7.21 -7.11
N ASP A 53 -11.43 -6.93 -5.83
CA ASP A 53 -12.40 -6.35 -4.90
C ASP A 53 -12.81 -4.93 -5.31
N ALA A 54 -11.86 -4.11 -5.78
CA ALA A 54 -12.14 -2.76 -6.27
C ALA A 54 -13.01 -2.77 -7.53
N LEU A 55 -12.74 -3.64 -8.50
CA LEU A 55 -13.57 -3.78 -9.70
C LEU A 55 -15.00 -4.24 -9.36
N ALA A 56 -15.14 -5.16 -8.41
CA ALA A 56 -16.45 -5.61 -7.93
C ALA A 56 -17.22 -4.47 -7.24
N ALA A 57 -16.55 -3.71 -6.37
CA ALA A 57 -17.14 -2.53 -5.72
C ALA A 57 -17.54 -1.46 -6.74
N MET A 58 -16.67 -1.14 -7.70
CA MET A 58 -16.94 -0.18 -8.77
C MET A 58 -18.16 -0.59 -9.61
N ALA A 59 -18.24 -1.87 -10.00
CA ALA A 59 -19.41 -2.39 -10.74
C ALA A 59 -20.70 -2.23 -9.94
N ALA A 60 -20.70 -2.61 -8.68
CA ALA A 60 -21.86 -2.46 -7.79
C ALA A 60 -22.27 -0.96 -7.59
N ILE A 61 -21.31 -0.05 -7.47
CA ILE A 61 -21.56 1.40 -7.37
C ILE A 61 -22.18 1.92 -8.67
N THR A 62 -21.63 1.55 -9.81
CA THR A 62 -22.13 1.96 -11.13
C THR A 62 -23.55 1.44 -11.40
N THR A 63 -23.86 0.21 -10.99
CA THR A 63 -25.22 -0.35 -11.09
C THR A 63 -26.25 0.46 -10.30
N ARG A 64 -25.82 1.15 -9.23
CA ARG A 64 -26.68 2.08 -8.47
C ARG A 64 -26.75 3.50 -9.07
N GLY A 65 -26.19 3.72 -10.26
CA GLY A 65 -26.15 5.01 -10.94
C GLY A 65 -25.21 6.03 -10.26
N LYS A 66 -24.23 5.57 -9.49
CA LYS A 66 -23.25 6.43 -8.79
C LYS A 66 -21.87 6.32 -9.41
N VAL A 67 -21.03 7.30 -9.14
CA VAL A 67 -19.63 7.32 -9.59
C VAL A 67 -18.73 6.78 -8.48
N PRO A 68 -17.91 5.74 -8.75
CA PRO A 68 -16.92 5.28 -7.77
C PRO A 68 -15.79 6.30 -7.65
N LEU A 69 -15.57 6.82 -6.44
CA LEU A 69 -14.49 7.73 -6.10
C LEU A 69 -13.40 6.99 -5.33
N LEU A 70 -12.31 6.68 -6.02
CA LEU A 70 -11.16 5.97 -5.48
C LEU A 70 -10.24 6.93 -4.71
N VAL A 71 -10.06 6.73 -3.41
CA VAL A 71 -9.29 7.63 -2.54
C VAL A 71 -8.24 6.86 -1.76
N GLY A 72 -7.00 7.30 -1.79
CA GLY A 72 -5.95 6.66 -1.00
C GLY A 72 -4.53 7.04 -1.40
N GLY A 73 -3.56 6.31 -0.86
CA GLY A 73 -2.13 6.57 -1.02
C GLY A 73 -1.31 5.35 -1.43
N THR A 74 -1.92 4.20 -1.72
CA THR A 74 -1.20 3.00 -2.15
C THR A 74 -1.05 2.99 -3.67
N MET A 75 0.03 3.61 -4.16
CA MET A 75 0.27 3.84 -5.59
C MET A 75 0.29 2.54 -6.42
N LEU A 76 0.78 1.44 -5.83
CA LEU A 76 0.76 0.13 -6.50
C LEU A 76 -0.67 -0.35 -6.79
N TYR A 77 -1.62 -0.04 -5.89
CA TYR A 77 -3.02 -0.42 -6.08
C TYR A 77 -3.67 0.38 -7.21
N PHE A 78 -3.44 1.69 -7.26
CA PHE A 78 -3.87 2.52 -8.40
C PHE A 78 -3.31 1.99 -9.71
N LYS A 79 -2.00 1.72 -9.76
CA LYS A 79 -1.36 1.17 -10.96
C LYS A 79 -1.97 -0.18 -11.36
N ALA A 80 -2.14 -1.09 -10.41
CA ALA A 80 -2.75 -2.40 -10.64
C ALA A 80 -4.17 -2.30 -11.19
N LEU A 81 -4.94 -1.32 -10.72
CA LEU A 81 -6.32 -1.10 -11.17
C LEU A 81 -6.35 -0.49 -12.58
N VAL A 82 -5.59 0.57 -12.82
CA VAL A 82 -5.63 1.35 -14.07
C VAL A 82 -4.93 0.63 -15.22
N GLU A 83 -3.74 0.10 -14.98
CA GLU A 83 -2.92 -0.56 -16.03
C GLU A 83 -3.18 -2.07 -16.16
N GLY A 84 -3.91 -2.66 -15.21
CA GLY A 84 -4.05 -4.10 -15.10
C GLY A 84 -2.82 -4.78 -14.50
N LEU A 85 -2.94 -6.06 -14.24
CA LEU A 85 -1.86 -6.92 -13.77
C LEU A 85 -1.68 -8.08 -14.73
N VAL A 86 -0.42 -8.48 -14.90
CA VAL A 86 -0.11 -9.77 -15.52
C VAL A 86 -0.55 -10.87 -14.57
N ASP A 87 -1.15 -11.91 -15.11
CA ASP A 87 -1.48 -13.12 -14.36
C ASP A 87 -0.20 -13.85 -13.98
N LEU A 88 0.09 -13.86 -12.69
CA LEU A 88 1.25 -14.51 -12.09
C LEU A 88 0.78 -15.57 -11.10
N PRO A 89 1.54 -16.65 -10.89
CA PRO A 89 1.22 -17.63 -9.86
C PRO A 89 0.86 -16.96 -8.53
N PRO A 90 -0.14 -17.44 -7.80
CA PRO A 90 -0.46 -16.93 -6.47
C PRO A 90 0.73 -17.13 -5.52
N ALA A 91 0.67 -16.49 -4.36
CA ALA A 91 1.66 -16.71 -3.32
C ALA A 91 1.61 -18.15 -2.83
N ASP A 92 2.79 -18.78 -2.73
CA ASP A 92 2.97 -20.15 -2.23
C ASP A 92 3.73 -20.13 -0.89
N PRO A 93 3.02 -20.26 0.25
CA PRO A 93 3.64 -20.16 1.57
C PRO A 93 4.76 -21.19 1.81
N PRO A 94 4.66 -22.48 1.38
CA PRO A 94 5.76 -23.41 1.50
C PRO A 94 7.02 -22.97 0.77
N THR A 95 6.89 -22.55 -0.49
CA THR A 95 8.03 -22.05 -1.29
C THR A 95 8.67 -20.81 -0.65
N ARG A 96 7.86 -19.87 -0.14
CA ARG A 96 8.37 -18.70 0.57
C ARG A 96 9.15 -19.07 1.82
N ALA A 97 8.62 -19.97 2.64
CA ALA A 97 9.30 -20.44 3.85
C ALA A 97 10.65 -21.11 3.53
N GLU A 98 10.74 -21.85 2.42
CA GLU A 98 11.99 -22.43 1.95
C GLU A 98 12.98 -21.35 1.51
N ILE A 99 12.54 -20.35 0.75
CA ILE A 99 13.39 -19.22 0.33
C ILE A 99 13.90 -18.44 1.55
N ASP A 100 13.05 -18.21 2.56
CA ASP A 100 13.42 -17.51 3.80
C ASP A 100 14.47 -18.33 4.60
N ARG A 101 14.34 -19.65 4.68
CA ARG A 101 15.36 -20.52 5.30
C ARG A 101 16.70 -20.42 4.57
N GLN A 102 16.68 -20.45 3.24
CA GLN A 102 17.90 -20.29 2.43
C GLN A 102 18.51 -18.90 2.60
N ALA A 103 17.67 -17.86 2.68
CA ALA A 103 18.14 -16.49 2.94
C ALA A 103 18.77 -16.35 4.34
N ALA A 104 18.22 -17.00 5.35
CA ALA A 104 18.78 -17.01 6.69
C ALA A 104 20.16 -17.70 6.72
N ALA A 105 20.36 -18.76 5.94
CA ALA A 105 21.60 -19.51 5.88
C ALA A 105 22.68 -18.87 4.98
N ARG A 106 22.30 -18.30 3.84
CA ARG A 106 23.23 -17.85 2.77
C ARG A 106 23.25 -16.33 2.57
N GLY A 107 22.28 -15.62 3.13
CA GLY A 107 22.05 -14.19 2.91
C GLY A 107 21.33 -13.87 1.60
N TRP A 108 20.63 -12.73 1.55
CA TRP A 108 19.92 -12.25 0.36
C TRP A 108 20.83 -11.98 -0.85
N PRO A 109 22.10 -11.51 -0.69
CA PRO A 109 23.02 -11.39 -1.81
C PRO A 109 23.29 -12.69 -2.56
N ALA A 110 23.37 -13.83 -1.85
CA ALA A 110 23.56 -15.14 -2.49
C ALA A 110 22.31 -15.57 -3.27
N LEU A 111 21.10 -15.30 -2.74
CA LEU A 111 19.86 -15.56 -3.45
C LEU A 111 19.67 -14.63 -4.66
N HIS A 112 20.14 -13.38 -4.58
CA HIS A 112 20.17 -12.49 -5.71
C HIS A 112 21.10 -13.00 -6.83
N ALA A 113 22.27 -13.55 -6.48
CA ALA A 113 23.16 -14.19 -7.44
C ALA A 113 22.52 -15.43 -8.10
N GLU A 114 21.77 -16.24 -7.34
CA GLU A 114 20.96 -17.34 -7.86
C GLU A 114 19.88 -16.82 -8.83
N LEU A 115 19.16 -15.75 -8.45
CA LEU A 115 18.19 -15.11 -9.32
C LEU A 115 18.83 -14.60 -10.63
N ALA A 116 20.06 -14.09 -10.58
CA ALA A 116 20.76 -13.59 -11.76
C ALA A 116 21.05 -14.68 -12.81
N THR A 117 21.20 -15.94 -12.38
CA THR A 117 21.33 -17.09 -13.30
C THR A 117 20.02 -17.52 -13.93
N ILE A 118 18.91 -17.29 -13.23
CA ILE A 118 17.55 -17.72 -13.64
C ILE A 118 16.84 -16.62 -14.45
N ASP A 119 16.89 -15.38 -13.95
CA ASP A 119 16.22 -14.20 -14.49
C ASP A 119 17.15 -12.99 -14.41
N PRO A 120 18.16 -12.90 -15.31
CA PRO A 120 19.11 -11.79 -15.31
C PRO A 120 18.43 -10.43 -15.52
N VAL A 121 17.32 -10.39 -16.26
CA VAL A 121 16.56 -9.16 -16.51
C VAL A 121 15.92 -8.62 -15.23
N THR A 122 15.35 -9.49 -14.39
CA THR A 122 14.81 -9.09 -13.10
C THR A 122 15.94 -8.75 -12.12
N ALA A 123 16.99 -9.57 -12.02
CA ALA A 123 18.09 -9.37 -11.09
C ALA A 123 18.80 -8.03 -11.33
N ALA A 124 19.07 -7.65 -12.59
CA ALA A 124 19.73 -6.39 -12.93
C ALA A 124 19.00 -5.13 -12.44
N ARG A 125 17.70 -5.23 -12.17
CA ARG A 125 16.87 -4.11 -11.68
C ARG A 125 16.73 -4.05 -10.18
N LEU A 126 17.17 -5.08 -9.46
CA LEU A 126 16.97 -5.21 -8.02
C LEU A 126 18.29 -5.03 -7.27
N PRO A 127 18.29 -4.23 -6.19
CA PRO A 127 19.38 -4.31 -5.22
C PRO A 127 19.49 -5.72 -4.64
N ASN A 128 20.70 -6.18 -4.38
CA ASN A 128 20.97 -7.51 -3.81
C ASN A 128 20.45 -7.69 -2.37
N THR A 129 19.95 -6.62 -1.76
CA THR A 129 19.32 -6.59 -0.43
C THR A 129 17.78 -6.48 -0.48
N ASP A 130 17.17 -6.40 -1.66
CA ASP A 130 15.71 -6.31 -1.80
C ASP A 130 15.06 -7.69 -1.62
N SER A 131 14.98 -8.10 -0.36
CA SER A 131 14.48 -9.40 0.06
C SER A 131 13.12 -9.75 -0.55
N GLN A 132 12.18 -8.81 -0.56
CA GLN A 132 10.82 -9.06 -1.02
C GLN A 132 10.72 -9.34 -2.52
N ARG A 133 11.43 -8.54 -3.33
CA ARG A 133 11.37 -8.71 -4.78
C ARG A 133 12.20 -9.89 -5.24
N ILE A 134 13.33 -10.17 -4.58
CA ILE A 134 14.15 -11.38 -4.81
C ILE A 134 13.31 -12.62 -4.45
N GLN A 135 12.70 -12.66 -3.26
CA GLN A 135 11.81 -13.75 -2.85
C GLN A 135 10.70 -13.99 -3.87
N ARG A 136 10.00 -12.93 -4.28
CA ARG A 136 8.91 -13.05 -5.25
C ARG A 136 9.36 -13.57 -6.60
N ALA A 137 10.48 -13.13 -7.10
CA ALA A 137 11.00 -13.58 -8.40
C ALA A 137 11.40 -15.08 -8.37
N LEU A 138 12.08 -15.51 -7.30
CA LEU A 138 12.41 -16.91 -7.07
C LEU A 138 11.18 -17.78 -6.84
N GLU A 139 10.21 -17.30 -6.05
CA GLU A 139 8.91 -17.98 -5.84
C GLU A 139 8.20 -18.24 -7.17
N VAL A 140 8.04 -17.18 -7.99
CA VAL A 140 7.38 -17.30 -9.30
C VAL A 140 8.09 -18.35 -10.16
N PHE A 141 9.41 -18.32 -10.21
CA PHE A 141 10.17 -19.31 -10.98
C PHE A 141 9.99 -20.74 -10.42
N ARG A 142 10.09 -20.92 -9.12
CA ARG A 142 9.96 -22.26 -8.48
C ARG A 142 8.58 -22.86 -8.63
N VAL A 143 7.54 -22.05 -8.66
CA VAL A 143 6.15 -22.49 -8.83
C VAL A 143 5.80 -22.73 -10.30
N SER A 144 6.28 -21.88 -11.23
CA SER A 144 5.86 -21.91 -12.63
C SER A 144 6.89 -22.51 -13.59
N GLY A 145 8.14 -22.69 -13.17
CA GLY A 145 9.26 -23.06 -14.04
C GLY A 145 9.69 -21.95 -15.01
N ARG A 146 9.10 -20.75 -14.92
CA ARG A 146 9.35 -19.63 -15.85
C ARG A 146 9.87 -18.39 -15.14
N PRO A 147 10.88 -17.69 -15.70
CA PRO A 147 11.36 -16.41 -15.15
C PRO A 147 10.23 -15.37 -15.04
N LEU A 148 10.26 -14.57 -13.98
CA LEU A 148 9.28 -13.51 -13.75
C LEU A 148 9.27 -12.50 -14.91
N SER A 149 10.44 -12.11 -15.40
CA SER A 149 10.57 -11.20 -16.56
C SER A 149 9.89 -11.75 -17.81
N ALA A 150 10.04 -13.06 -18.07
CA ALA A 150 9.42 -13.71 -19.23
C ALA A 150 7.89 -13.75 -19.09
N LEU A 151 7.37 -14.04 -17.90
CA LEU A 151 5.92 -13.98 -17.64
C LEU A 151 5.36 -12.58 -17.82
N ILE A 152 6.07 -11.56 -17.32
CA ILE A 152 5.67 -10.16 -17.45
C ILE A 152 5.68 -9.71 -18.93
N ALA A 153 6.68 -10.15 -19.70
CA ALA A 153 6.77 -9.80 -21.13
C ALA A 153 5.69 -10.49 -21.99
N ALA A 154 5.36 -11.71 -21.66
CA ALA A 154 4.35 -12.49 -22.39
C ALA A 154 2.90 -12.25 -21.92
N GLY A 155 2.72 -11.70 -20.71
CA GLY A 155 1.41 -11.59 -20.09
C GLY A 155 0.59 -10.41 -20.60
N ALA A 156 -0.68 -10.66 -20.92
CA ALA A 156 -1.64 -9.60 -21.16
C ALA A 156 -1.98 -8.87 -19.85
N ARG A 157 -2.20 -7.57 -19.95
CA ARG A 157 -2.69 -6.73 -18.85
C ARG A 157 -4.08 -6.25 -19.23
N PRO A 158 -5.14 -6.98 -18.90
CA PRO A 158 -6.48 -6.55 -19.27
C PRO A 158 -6.79 -5.23 -18.56
N ALA A 159 -6.93 -4.17 -19.36
CA ALA A 159 -7.40 -2.88 -18.86
C ALA A 159 -8.87 -3.02 -18.42
N PRO A 160 -9.29 -2.37 -17.35
CA PRO A 160 -10.69 -2.37 -16.94
C PRO A 160 -11.52 -1.54 -17.93
N ALA A 161 -12.83 -1.88 -18.04
CA ALA A 161 -13.78 -1.16 -18.89
C ALA A 161 -14.23 0.18 -18.28
N TYR A 162 -13.29 0.94 -17.70
CA TYR A 162 -13.54 2.24 -17.06
C TYR A 162 -12.59 3.28 -17.61
N ALA A 163 -13.10 4.49 -17.86
CA ALA A 163 -12.26 5.68 -17.97
C ALA A 163 -11.92 6.20 -16.58
N PHE A 164 -10.67 6.62 -16.36
CA PHE A 164 -10.21 7.15 -15.09
C PHE A 164 -9.79 8.62 -15.20
N LEU A 165 -10.31 9.46 -14.32
CA LEU A 165 -9.74 10.78 -14.05
C LEU A 165 -8.82 10.67 -12.84
N SER A 166 -7.52 10.85 -13.05
CA SER A 166 -6.52 10.79 -11.99
C SER A 166 -6.19 12.17 -11.46
N LEU A 167 -6.47 12.41 -10.18
CA LEU A 167 -6.23 13.68 -9.49
C LEU A 167 -5.21 13.47 -8.38
N GLY A 168 -4.16 14.29 -8.33
CA GLY A 168 -3.13 14.28 -7.29
C GLY A 168 -3.26 15.49 -6.38
N LEU A 169 -3.50 15.27 -5.10
CA LEU A 169 -3.58 16.34 -4.09
C LEU A 169 -2.26 16.39 -3.31
N LEU A 170 -1.45 17.39 -3.56
CA LEU A 170 -0.13 17.56 -2.95
C LEU A 170 0.03 18.97 -2.38
N PRO A 171 0.61 19.14 -1.19
CA PRO A 171 0.97 20.47 -0.74
C PRO A 171 2.13 21.00 -1.61
N ARG A 172 2.06 22.27 -1.97
CA ARG A 172 3.09 22.95 -2.76
C ARG A 172 4.42 22.97 -2.02
N GLU A 173 4.39 23.24 -0.72
CA GLU A 173 5.56 23.35 0.13
C GLU A 173 5.82 22.07 0.93
N ARG A 174 7.01 21.47 0.76
CA ARG A 174 7.41 20.25 1.47
C ARG A 174 7.51 20.43 2.99
N SER A 175 7.85 21.63 3.44
CA SER A 175 7.89 21.97 4.85
C SER A 175 6.53 21.77 5.53
N VAL A 176 5.45 22.20 4.88
CA VAL A 176 4.08 22.00 5.37
C VAL A 176 3.72 20.52 5.44
N LEU A 177 4.11 19.72 4.45
CA LEU A 177 3.91 18.26 4.51
C LEU A 177 4.65 17.65 5.71
N HIS A 178 5.89 18.06 5.94
CA HIS A 178 6.70 17.56 7.06
C HIS A 178 6.11 17.95 8.42
N GLN A 179 5.59 19.17 8.55
CA GLN A 179 4.90 19.61 9.75
C GLN A 179 3.63 18.79 10.00
N ARG A 180 2.75 18.65 9.01
CA ARG A 180 1.52 17.83 9.10
C ARG A 180 1.80 16.37 9.43
N ILE A 181 2.90 15.81 8.91
CA ILE A 181 3.34 14.45 9.27
C ILE A 181 3.67 14.38 10.76
N ALA A 182 4.41 15.37 11.31
CA ALA A 182 4.75 15.38 12.71
C ALA A 182 3.51 15.54 13.60
N GLU A 183 2.66 16.52 13.32
CA GLU A 183 1.40 16.75 14.03
C GLU A 183 0.48 15.54 14.03
N ARG A 184 0.35 14.87 12.86
CA ARG A 184 -0.45 13.65 12.74
C ARG A 184 0.12 12.51 13.57
N PHE A 185 1.45 12.32 13.56
CA PHE A 185 2.08 11.25 14.33
C PHE A 185 1.96 11.51 15.84
N ASP A 186 2.09 12.76 16.26
CA ASP A 186 1.86 13.18 17.64
C ASP A 186 0.42 12.90 18.09
N ALA A 187 -0.56 13.21 17.23
CA ALA A 187 -1.97 12.88 17.47
C ALA A 187 -2.22 11.37 17.56
N MET A 188 -1.56 10.55 16.74
CA MET A 188 -1.65 9.09 16.82
C MET A 188 -1.08 8.55 18.14
N LEU A 189 0.05 9.06 18.61
CA LEU A 189 0.62 8.68 19.90
C LEU A 189 -0.28 9.10 21.06
N ALA A 190 -0.79 10.32 21.05
CA ALA A 190 -1.73 10.84 22.05
C ALA A 190 -3.07 10.05 22.02
N GLY A 191 -3.51 9.62 20.84
CA GLY A 191 -4.71 8.81 20.63
C GLY A 191 -4.57 7.35 21.05
N GLY A 192 -3.37 6.90 21.47
CA GLY A 192 -3.17 5.56 22.01
C GLY A 192 -2.64 4.53 21.02
N LEU A 193 -1.89 4.92 20.01
CA LEU A 193 -1.28 4.00 19.04
C LEU A 193 -0.47 2.87 19.71
N GLU A 194 0.26 3.16 20.80
CA GLU A 194 1.00 2.13 21.54
C GLU A 194 0.07 1.08 22.14
N VAL A 195 -1.08 1.51 22.68
CA VAL A 195 -2.10 0.63 23.26
C VAL A 195 -2.81 -0.18 22.18
N GLU A 196 -3.10 0.44 21.02
CA GLU A 196 -3.68 -0.27 19.87
C GLU A 196 -2.80 -1.44 19.43
N VAL A 197 -1.48 -1.22 19.28
CA VAL A 197 -0.55 -2.30 18.92
C VAL A 197 -0.49 -3.39 19.99
N GLU A 198 -0.53 -3.03 21.27
CA GLU A 198 -0.58 -4.01 22.35
C GLU A 198 -1.86 -4.86 22.30
N MET A 199 -3.02 -4.24 22.08
CA MET A 199 -4.30 -4.95 21.91
C MET A 199 -4.28 -5.89 20.70
N LEU A 200 -3.75 -5.44 19.57
CA LEU A 200 -3.58 -6.27 18.37
C LEU A 200 -2.73 -7.50 18.65
N ARG A 201 -1.61 -7.35 19.37
CA ARG A 201 -0.74 -8.46 19.77
C ARG A 201 -1.37 -9.44 20.72
N ARG A 202 -2.29 -8.98 21.57
CA ARG A 202 -3.06 -9.86 22.46
C ARG A 202 -4.17 -10.61 21.72
N LYS A 203 -4.80 -9.95 20.74
CA LYS A 203 -5.93 -10.49 20.00
C LYS A 203 -5.51 -11.45 18.88
N TYR A 204 -4.39 -11.18 18.23
CA TYR A 204 -3.93 -11.89 17.02
C TYR A 204 -2.53 -12.48 17.20
N ALA A 205 -2.28 -13.63 16.56
CA ALA A 205 -0.95 -14.25 16.50
C ALA A 205 -0.06 -13.49 15.49
N LEU A 206 0.45 -12.32 15.90
CA LEU A 206 1.22 -11.43 15.03
C LEU A 206 2.72 -11.70 15.08
N ARG A 207 3.39 -11.41 13.98
CA ARG A 207 4.85 -11.41 13.80
C ARG A 207 5.28 -10.13 13.09
N ALA A 208 6.52 -9.67 13.34
CA ALA A 208 7.06 -8.43 12.79
C ALA A 208 7.08 -8.39 11.24
N GLU A 209 7.20 -9.56 10.60
CA GLU A 209 7.29 -9.71 9.16
C GLU A 209 5.94 -9.63 8.44
N MET A 210 4.84 -9.68 9.17
CA MET A 210 3.49 -9.60 8.60
C MET A 210 3.24 -8.25 7.95
N PRO A 211 2.50 -8.18 6.83
CA PRO A 211 2.22 -6.93 6.13
C PRO A 211 1.62 -5.85 7.02
N SER A 212 0.71 -6.22 7.94
CA SER A 212 0.09 -5.33 8.92
C SER A 212 1.12 -4.67 9.85
N MET A 213 2.03 -5.46 10.41
CA MET A 213 3.06 -4.96 11.34
C MET A 213 4.20 -4.22 10.65
N ARG A 214 4.26 -4.27 9.32
CA ARG A 214 5.21 -3.49 8.51
C ARG A 214 4.65 -2.11 8.14
N CYS A 215 3.39 -1.81 8.44
CA CYS A 215 2.82 -0.48 8.29
C CYS A 215 3.59 0.53 9.15
N VAL A 216 3.77 1.75 8.58
CA VAL A 216 4.42 2.85 9.32
C VAL A 216 3.59 3.19 10.56
N GLY A 217 4.25 3.45 11.66
CA GLY A 217 3.64 3.59 12.99
C GLY A 217 3.65 2.25 13.73
N TYR A 218 2.95 1.25 13.23
CA TYR A 218 2.88 -0.09 13.84
C TYR A 218 4.25 -0.75 13.99
N ARG A 219 5.07 -0.71 12.94
CA ARG A 219 6.43 -1.23 12.98
C ARG A 219 7.26 -0.57 14.07
N GLN A 220 7.23 0.75 14.18
CA GLN A 220 8.04 1.50 15.14
C GLN A 220 7.59 1.19 16.58
N VAL A 221 6.28 1.13 16.82
CA VAL A 221 5.73 0.73 18.13
C VAL A 221 6.12 -0.71 18.44
N TRP A 222 5.99 -1.64 17.49
CA TRP A 222 6.42 -3.03 17.64
C TRP A 222 7.88 -3.14 18.07
N GLU A 223 8.78 -2.43 17.37
CA GLU A 223 10.21 -2.42 17.66
C GLU A 223 10.49 -1.93 19.11
N VAL A 224 9.79 -0.90 19.56
CA VAL A 224 9.90 -0.39 20.94
C VAL A 224 9.37 -1.40 21.96
N GLN A 225 8.21 -1.98 21.72
CA GLN A 225 7.59 -2.98 22.62
C GLN A 225 8.41 -4.28 22.71
N GLN A 226 9.27 -4.56 21.73
CA GLN A 226 10.22 -5.69 21.75
C GLN A 226 11.58 -5.32 22.33
N GLY A 227 11.80 -4.07 22.77
CA GLY A 227 13.11 -3.61 23.26
C GLY A 227 14.17 -3.45 22.16
N LEU A 228 13.77 -3.49 20.89
CA LEU A 228 14.67 -3.30 19.73
C LEU A 228 14.98 -1.83 19.44
N ALA A 229 14.21 -0.92 20.02
CA ALA A 229 14.43 0.52 19.96
C ALA A 229 14.00 1.20 21.25
N PRO A 230 14.69 2.26 21.71
CA PRO A 230 14.31 2.97 22.90
C PRO A 230 13.02 3.79 22.69
N ARG A 231 12.15 3.84 23.71
CA ARG A 231 10.84 4.51 23.61
C ARG A 231 10.96 6.01 23.29
N HIS A 232 11.98 6.68 23.77
CA HIS A 232 12.16 8.11 23.51
C HIS A 232 12.43 8.44 22.03
N GLU A 233 12.87 7.46 21.22
CA GLU A 233 13.05 7.62 19.77
C GLU A 233 11.77 7.34 18.96
N LEU A 234 10.73 6.77 19.56
CA LEU A 234 9.53 6.31 18.84
C LEU A 234 8.94 7.39 17.93
N ARG A 235 8.77 8.57 18.48
CA ARG A 235 8.22 9.73 17.76
C ARG A 235 9.02 10.06 16.51
N ASP A 236 10.31 10.23 16.65
CA ASP A 236 11.18 10.68 15.55
C ASP A 236 11.35 9.58 14.50
N ARG A 237 11.42 8.32 14.91
CA ARG A 237 11.45 7.15 14.00
C ARG A 237 10.15 7.05 13.20
N GLY A 238 9.00 7.26 13.81
CA GLY A 238 7.70 7.25 13.15
C GLY A 238 7.55 8.40 12.15
N ILE A 239 7.92 9.61 12.53
CA ILE A 239 7.94 10.79 11.66
C ILE A 239 8.87 10.56 10.46
N TYR A 240 10.10 10.07 10.71
CA TYR A 240 11.05 9.77 9.64
C TYR A 240 10.52 8.73 8.66
N ALA A 241 9.99 7.61 9.15
CA ALA A 241 9.42 6.56 8.32
C ALA A 241 8.24 7.07 7.48
N THR A 242 7.39 7.94 8.05
CA THR A 242 6.27 8.57 7.33
C THR A 242 6.75 9.53 6.25
N ARG A 243 7.80 10.33 6.51
CA ARG A 243 8.43 11.19 5.49
C ARG A 243 9.00 10.36 4.33
N GLN A 244 9.61 9.22 4.61
CA GLN A 244 10.10 8.30 3.56
C GLN A 244 8.94 7.70 2.74
N LEU A 245 7.82 7.37 3.39
CA LEU A 245 6.61 6.93 2.70
C LEU A 245 6.09 8.03 1.77
N ALA A 246 5.93 9.25 2.27
CA ALA A 246 5.47 10.39 1.49
C ALA A 246 6.40 10.70 0.29
N LYS A 247 7.72 10.63 0.49
CA LYS A 247 8.70 10.76 -0.61
C LYS A 247 8.46 9.72 -1.71
N ARG A 248 8.23 8.46 -1.34
CA ARG A 248 7.91 7.40 -2.32
C ARG A 248 6.60 7.67 -3.04
N GLN A 249 5.55 8.12 -2.35
CA GLN A 249 4.27 8.48 -2.97
C GLN A 249 4.45 9.58 -4.02
N ILE A 250 5.16 10.67 -3.68
CA ILE A 250 5.43 11.79 -4.59
C ILE A 250 6.22 11.30 -5.83
N THR A 251 7.23 10.45 -5.63
CA THR A 251 8.00 9.88 -6.74
C THR A 251 7.12 9.04 -7.68
N TRP A 252 6.22 8.24 -7.14
CA TRP A 252 5.29 7.44 -7.93
C TRP A 252 4.30 8.31 -8.72
N LEU A 253 3.76 9.35 -8.10
CA LEU A 253 2.85 10.30 -8.76
C LEU A 253 3.52 10.97 -9.95
N GLY A 254 4.77 11.42 -9.80
CA GLY A 254 5.51 12.07 -10.89
C GLY A 254 5.91 11.13 -12.03
N ASN A 255 6.30 9.90 -11.71
CA ASN A 255 6.92 9.00 -12.70
C ASN A 255 5.93 8.02 -13.36
N SER A 256 4.92 7.55 -12.63
CA SER A 256 4.09 6.44 -13.10
C SER A 256 2.64 6.85 -13.34
N LEU A 257 1.98 7.48 -12.40
CA LEU A 257 0.54 7.77 -12.49
C LEU A 257 0.22 9.08 -13.21
N ARG A 258 1.13 10.06 -13.12
CA ARG A 258 1.03 11.39 -13.77
C ARG A 258 -0.36 12.02 -13.70
N PRO A 259 -0.94 12.17 -12.50
CA PRO A 259 -2.28 12.72 -12.34
C PRO A 259 -2.29 14.23 -12.64
N GLN A 260 -3.47 14.78 -12.89
CA GLN A 260 -3.67 16.24 -12.80
C GLN A 260 -3.45 16.66 -11.35
N THR A 261 -2.44 17.50 -11.10
CA THR A 261 -2.00 17.83 -9.73
C THR A 261 -2.61 19.15 -9.26
N PHE A 262 -3.07 19.17 -8.02
CA PHE A 262 -3.62 20.32 -7.33
C PHE A 262 -2.87 20.56 -6.01
N ASP A 263 -2.71 21.84 -5.66
CA ASP A 263 -2.25 22.18 -4.31
C ASP A 263 -3.40 21.91 -3.31
N CYS A 264 -3.18 20.95 -2.42
CA CYS A 264 -4.21 20.55 -1.44
C CYS A 264 -4.51 21.63 -0.37
N LEU A 265 -3.76 22.74 -0.35
CA LEU A 265 -3.92 23.86 0.58
C LEU A 265 -4.45 25.12 -0.12
N ALA A 266 -4.66 25.08 -1.43
CA ALA A 266 -5.18 26.23 -2.17
C ALA A 266 -6.64 26.52 -1.77
N ALA A 267 -6.96 27.78 -1.54
CA ALA A 267 -8.32 28.22 -1.16
C ALA A 267 -9.36 27.87 -2.23
N ASP A 268 -8.95 27.78 -3.50
CA ASP A 268 -9.78 27.44 -4.65
C ASP A 268 -9.72 25.95 -5.04
N LEU A 269 -9.17 25.09 -4.18
CA LEU A 269 -9.00 23.65 -4.46
C LEU A 269 -10.32 22.99 -4.86
N LEU A 270 -11.36 23.14 -4.02
CA LEU A 270 -12.64 22.46 -4.23
C LEU A 270 -13.33 22.86 -5.54
N PRO A 271 -13.49 24.16 -5.88
CA PRO A 271 -14.02 24.57 -7.17
C PRO A 271 -13.25 24.01 -8.36
N ARG A 272 -11.94 24.00 -8.30
CA ARG A 272 -11.08 23.49 -9.39
C ARG A 272 -11.21 21.99 -9.59
N VAL A 273 -11.22 21.22 -8.49
CA VAL A 273 -11.42 19.77 -8.54
C VAL A 273 -12.81 19.44 -9.06
N VAL A 274 -13.86 20.12 -8.59
CA VAL A 274 -15.24 19.94 -9.08
C VAL A 274 -15.35 20.25 -10.57
N THR A 275 -14.69 21.31 -11.05
CA THR A 275 -14.65 21.66 -12.47
C THR A 275 -13.99 20.54 -13.29
N ALA A 276 -12.84 20.01 -12.85
CA ALA A 276 -12.17 18.92 -13.54
C ALA A 276 -13.05 17.65 -13.61
N VAL A 277 -13.72 17.32 -12.50
CA VAL A 277 -14.63 16.16 -12.44
C VAL A 277 -15.85 16.37 -13.36
N ARG A 278 -16.48 17.53 -13.35
CA ARG A 278 -17.61 17.83 -14.24
C ARG A 278 -17.22 17.75 -15.71
N SER A 279 -16.07 18.33 -16.08
CA SER A 279 -15.56 18.25 -17.46
C SER A 279 -15.25 16.81 -17.92
N PHE A 280 -14.93 15.91 -16.98
CA PHE A 280 -14.69 14.51 -17.29
C PHE A 280 -15.99 13.70 -17.43
N LEU A 281 -17.02 14.05 -16.69
CA LEU A 281 -18.30 13.33 -16.69
C LEU A 281 -19.25 13.76 -17.82
N GLY A 282 -18.98 14.90 -18.45
CA GLY A 282 -19.81 15.49 -19.52
C GLY A 282 -20.84 16.42 -18.92
#